data_5fdc3981a451be8c18000fd5e91d6894
#
_entry.id   5fdc3981a451be8c18000fd5e91d6894
#
_cell.length_a   1.000
_cell.length_b   1.000
_cell.length_c   1.000
_cell.angle_alpha   90.00
_cell.angle_beta   90.00
_cell.angle_gamma   90.00
#
_symmetry.space_group_name_H-M   'P 1'
#
loop_
_entity.id
_entity.type
_entity.pdbx_description
1 polymer ?
#
loop_
_entity_poly.entity_id
_entity_poly.type
_entity_poly.pdbx_seq_one_letter_code
_entity_poly.pdbx_strand_id
1 'polypeptide(L)'
;MKRLHIYVSGIVQGVFFRQSTFTKAKEFGIYGWVKNLRDGRVEIVCEGNEESLKKMVIWCKKGPDGAFVSGIDVQWEDFKNEFKKFQIIY
;
A
#
# COMPACT_ATOMS: atom_id res chain seq x y z
N MET A 1 4.35 8.85 -14.50
CA MET A 1 3.55 7.81 -13.83
C MET A 1 4.34 6.53 -13.70
N LYS A 2 4.23 5.88 -12.55
CA LYS A 2 4.93 4.65 -12.20
C LYS A 2 3.95 3.67 -11.54
N ARG A 3 4.42 2.46 -11.31
CA ARG A 3 3.68 1.41 -10.61
C ARG A 3 4.54 0.90 -9.46
N LEU A 4 3.90 0.56 -8.36
CA LEU A 4 4.57 0.13 -7.14
C LEU A 4 3.89 -1.10 -6.59
N HIS A 5 4.69 -2.10 -6.20
CA HIS A 5 4.20 -3.31 -5.56
C HIS A 5 4.89 -3.42 -4.19
N ILE A 6 4.09 -3.43 -3.13
CA ILE A 6 4.61 -3.43 -1.76
C ILE A 6 4.07 -4.64 -1.00
N TYR A 7 4.95 -5.34 -0.29
CA TYR A 7 4.56 -6.32 0.72
C TYR A 7 4.99 -5.79 2.09
N VAL A 8 4.07 -5.78 3.04
CA VAL A 8 4.32 -5.29 4.40
C VAL A 8 4.22 -6.47 5.36
N SER A 9 5.25 -6.66 6.19
CA SER A 9 5.34 -7.74 7.16
C SER A 9 5.32 -7.20 8.58
N GLY A 10 4.86 -8.02 9.53
CA GLY A 10 4.81 -7.65 10.93
C GLY A 10 3.40 -7.86 11.49
N ILE A 11 3.05 -7.08 12.51
CA ILE A 11 1.69 -7.04 13.06
C ILE A 11 0.93 -6.00 12.26
N VAL A 12 0.38 -6.42 11.11
CA VAL A 12 -0.22 -5.52 10.13
C VAL A 12 -1.65 -5.93 9.74
N GLN A 13 -2.14 -7.06 10.24
CA GLN A 13 -3.53 -7.46 10.06
C GLN A 13 -4.28 -7.30 11.39
N GLY A 14 -5.58 -6.96 11.31
CA GLY A 14 -6.39 -6.74 12.50
C GLY A 14 -6.13 -5.39 13.19
N VAL A 15 -5.43 -4.47 12.52
CA VAL A 15 -5.06 -3.17 13.05
C VAL A 15 -5.50 -2.02 12.13
N PHE A 16 -6.48 -2.27 11.28
CA PHE A 16 -7.02 -1.32 10.30
C PHE A 16 -5.99 -0.86 9.26
N PHE A 17 -5.00 -1.69 8.94
CA PHE A 17 -3.96 -1.33 7.99
C PHE A 17 -4.56 -1.07 6.60
N ARG A 18 -5.46 -1.93 6.12
CA ARG A 18 -6.09 -1.75 4.81
C ARG A 18 -6.91 -0.48 4.73
N GLN A 19 -7.70 -0.19 5.78
CA GLN A 19 -8.53 1.01 5.84
C GLN A 19 -7.67 2.27 5.81
N SER A 20 -6.59 2.26 6.58
CA SER A 20 -5.65 3.40 6.64
C SER A 20 -4.91 3.58 5.33
N THR A 21 -4.53 2.47 4.67
CA THR A 21 -3.91 2.52 3.34
C THR A 21 -4.85 3.16 2.33
N PHE A 22 -6.13 2.78 2.36
CA PHE A 22 -7.15 3.36 1.50
C PHE A 22 -7.23 4.89 1.68
N THR A 23 -7.27 5.33 2.93
CA THR A 23 -7.33 6.77 3.25
C THR A 23 -6.08 7.49 2.73
N LYS A 24 -4.91 6.92 2.94
CA LYS A 24 -3.66 7.51 2.47
C LYS A 24 -3.56 7.54 0.95
N ALA A 25 -4.04 6.50 0.29
CA ALA A 25 -4.04 6.45 -1.17
C ALA A 25 -4.89 7.58 -1.75
N LYS A 26 -6.04 7.85 -1.17
CA LYS A 26 -6.89 8.97 -1.58
C LYS A 26 -6.19 10.30 -1.33
N GLU A 27 -5.56 10.45 -0.18
CA GLU A 27 -4.82 11.66 0.18
C GLU A 27 -3.68 11.92 -0.79
N PHE A 28 -2.95 10.87 -1.18
CA PHE A 28 -1.81 11.00 -2.10
C PHE A 28 -2.20 11.01 -3.57
N GLY A 29 -3.47 10.73 -3.88
CA GLY A 29 -3.96 10.73 -5.26
C GLY A 29 -3.44 9.56 -6.08
N ILE A 30 -3.31 8.39 -5.47
CA ILE A 30 -2.86 7.17 -6.16
C ILE A 30 -3.99 6.15 -6.24
N TYR A 31 -3.91 5.28 -7.24
CA TYR A 31 -4.93 4.28 -7.54
C TYR A 31 -4.33 2.88 -7.43
N GLY A 32 -5.14 1.92 -7.09
CA GLY A 32 -4.69 0.54 -6.97
C GLY A 32 -5.54 -0.24 -5.98
N TRP A 33 -4.87 -1.12 -5.20
CA TRP A 33 -5.58 -1.92 -4.20
C TRP A 33 -4.66 -2.35 -3.07
N VAL A 34 -5.29 -2.75 -1.96
CA VAL A 34 -4.63 -3.31 -0.78
C VAL A 34 -5.41 -4.54 -0.34
N LYS A 35 -4.70 -5.59 0.05
CA LYS A 35 -5.33 -6.79 0.61
C LYS A 35 -4.44 -7.46 1.64
N ASN A 36 -5.07 -8.25 2.52
CA ASN A 36 -4.37 -9.14 3.45
C ASN A 36 -4.01 -10.44 2.74
N LEU A 37 -2.81 -10.93 2.98
CA LEU A 37 -2.39 -12.25 2.52
C LEU A 37 -2.60 -13.29 3.63
N ARG A 38 -2.67 -14.56 3.25
CA ARG A 38 -2.88 -15.66 4.20
C ARG A 38 -1.71 -15.82 5.16
N ASP A 39 -0.51 -15.43 4.74
CA ASP A 39 0.70 -15.56 5.57
C ASP A 39 0.87 -14.42 6.58
N GLY A 40 -0.11 -13.52 6.67
CA GLY A 40 -0.10 -12.42 7.63
C GLY A 40 0.39 -11.11 7.08
N ARG A 41 0.94 -11.08 5.88
CA ARG A 41 1.40 -9.84 5.24
C ARG A 41 0.23 -9.05 4.64
N VAL A 42 0.49 -7.79 4.36
CA VAL A 42 -0.39 -6.93 3.56
C VAL A 42 0.28 -6.69 2.21
N GLU A 43 -0.50 -6.80 1.15
CA GLU A 43 -0.02 -6.55 -0.22
C GLU A 43 -0.71 -5.32 -0.79
N ILE A 44 0.07 -4.43 -1.41
CA ILE A 44 -0.40 -3.20 -2.02
C ILE A 44 0.15 -3.13 -3.44
N VAL A 45 -0.73 -2.86 -4.40
CA VAL A 45 -0.33 -2.50 -5.76
C VAL A 45 -0.95 -1.16 -6.07
N CYS A 46 -0.15 -0.20 -6.52
CA CYS A 46 -0.66 1.13 -6.80
C CYS A 46 0.09 1.81 -7.94
N GLU A 47 -0.59 2.77 -8.56
CA GLU A 47 -0.06 3.57 -9.66
C GLU A 47 -0.32 5.05 -9.39
N GLY A 48 0.59 5.89 -9.85
CA GLY A 48 0.51 7.34 -9.70
C GLY A 48 1.82 7.99 -10.04
N ASN A 49 1.97 9.26 -9.70
CA ASN A 49 3.25 9.91 -9.91
C ASN A 49 4.26 9.41 -8.86
N GLU A 50 5.53 9.48 -9.22
CA GLU A 50 6.59 8.90 -8.41
C GLU A 50 6.65 9.49 -7.01
N GLU A 51 6.46 10.80 -6.88
CA GLU A 51 6.50 11.47 -5.57
C GLU A 51 5.39 10.96 -4.64
N SER A 52 4.19 10.79 -5.17
CA SER A 52 3.06 10.26 -4.40
C SER A 52 3.30 8.81 -3.97
N LEU A 53 3.87 8.00 -4.86
CA LEU A 53 4.19 6.60 -4.54
C LEU A 53 5.27 6.51 -3.46
N LYS A 54 6.26 7.41 -3.49
CA LYS A 54 7.29 7.49 -2.44
C LYS A 54 6.67 7.81 -1.08
N LYS A 55 5.67 8.69 -1.04
CA LYS A 55 4.94 8.99 0.20
C LYS A 55 4.25 7.75 0.75
N MET A 56 3.68 6.92 -0.11
CA MET A 56 3.07 5.67 0.31
C MET A 56 4.10 4.72 0.91
N VAL A 57 5.28 4.60 0.32
CA VAL A 57 6.36 3.77 0.86
C VAL A 57 6.75 4.23 2.26
N ILE A 58 6.95 5.53 2.43
CA ILE A 58 7.34 6.10 3.73
C ILE A 58 6.26 5.81 4.78
N TRP A 59 4.99 6.01 4.42
CA TRP A 59 3.89 5.73 5.34
C TRP A 59 3.81 4.24 5.71
N CYS A 60 4.01 3.35 4.76
CA CYS A 60 3.95 1.91 5.00
C CYS A 60 5.04 1.42 5.96
N LYS A 61 6.16 2.11 6.04
CA LYS A 61 7.24 1.73 6.97
C LYS A 61 6.81 1.87 8.42
N LYS A 62 5.86 2.74 8.69
CA LYS A 62 5.31 2.94 10.03
C LYS A 62 3.94 2.27 10.17
N GLY A 63 3.07 2.45 9.20
CA GLY A 63 1.68 2.01 9.25
C GLY A 63 0.84 2.84 10.21
N PRO A 64 -0.43 2.43 10.44
CA PRO A 64 -1.31 3.11 11.39
C PRO A 64 -0.92 2.79 12.84
N ASP A 65 -1.51 3.54 13.77
CA ASP A 65 -1.36 3.24 15.20
C ASP A 65 -1.85 1.81 15.47
N GLY A 66 -1.11 1.09 16.31
CA GLY A 66 -1.40 -0.30 16.61
C GLY A 66 -0.71 -1.29 15.70
N ALA A 67 -0.18 -0.85 14.56
CA ALA A 67 0.61 -1.71 13.69
C ALA A 67 2.06 -1.77 14.17
N PHE A 68 2.71 -2.88 13.90
CA PHE A 68 4.15 -3.03 14.05
C PHE A 68 4.70 -3.56 12.74
N VAL A 69 5.38 -2.73 11.98
CA VAL A 69 5.96 -3.10 10.69
C VAL A 69 7.37 -3.61 10.93
N SER A 70 7.59 -4.90 10.69
CA SER A 70 8.91 -5.51 10.84
C SER A 70 9.74 -5.41 9.56
N GLY A 71 9.11 -5.20 8.42
CA GLY A 71 9.81 -5.03 7.15
C GLY A 71 8.85 -4.76 6.01
N ILE A 72 9.38 -4.18 4.96
CA ILE A 72 8.64 -4.00 3.71
C ILE A 72 9.52 -4.43 2.54
N ASP A 73 8.87 -4.96 1.51
CA ASP A 73 9.50 -5.30 0.23
C ASP A 73 8.84 -4.41 -0.81
N VAL A 74 9.63 -3.61 -1.52
CA VAL A 74 9.15 -2.62 -2.47
C VAL A 74 9.71 -2.93 -3.84
N GLN A 75 8.83 -3.07 -4.83
CA GLN A 75 9.22 -3.31 -6.21
C GLN A 75 8.62 -2.21 -7.09
N TRP A 76 9.47 -1.50 -7.81
CA TRP A 76 9.04 -0.51 -8.78
C TRP A 76 8.80 -1.20 -10.12
N GLU A 77 7.67 -0.87 -10.76
CA GLU A 77 7.27 -1.47 -12.02
C GLU A 77 6.87 -0.40 -13.02
N ASP A 78 6.74 -0.79 -14.28
CA ASP A 78 6.28 0.11 -15.31
C ASP A 78 4.80 0.40 -15.14
N PHE A 79 4.43 1.63 -15.42
CA PHE A 79 3.04 2.08 -15.38
C PHE A 79 2.20 1.34 -16.42
N LYS A 80 1.07 0.78 -16.01
CA LYS A 80 0.17 0.00 -16.90
C LYS A 80 -1.16 0.69 -17.15
N ASN A 81 -1.41 1.80 -16.44
CA ASN A 81 -2.70 2.51 -16.51
C ASN A 81 -3.88 1.57 -16.22
N GLU A 82 -3.73 0.74 -15.20
CA GLU A 82 -4.64 -0.37 -14.94
C GLU A 82 -5.78 0.02 -13.99
N PHE A 83 -5.60 1.07 -13.19
CA PHE A 83 -6.53 1.41 -12.11
C PHE A 83 -7.20 2.75 -12.35
N LYS A 84 -8.48 2.84 -11.93
CA LYS A 84 -9.26 4.09 -11.98
C LYS A 84 -9.63 4.60 -10.60
N LYS A 85 -9.36 3.82 -9.55
CA LYS A 85 -9.63 4.17 -8.16
C LYS A 85 -8.78 3.32 -7.25
N PHE A 86 -8.81 3.59 -5.95
CA PHE A 86 -8.18 2.74 -4.96
C PHE A 86 -9.24 1.88 -4.27
N GLN A 87 -8.96 0.60 -4.07
CA GLN A 87 -9.90 -0.37 -3.51
C GLN A 87 -9.26 -1.18 -2.40
N ILE A 88 -10.09 -1.59 -1.43
CA ILE A 88 -9.73 -2.62 -0.46
C ILE A 88 -10.26 -3.94 -1.00
N ILE A 89 -9.37 -4.93 -1.08
CA ILE A 89 -9.77 -6.29 -1.49
C ILE A 89 -9.86 -7.15 -0.25
N TYR A 90 -10.97 -7.80 -0.08
CA TYR A 90 -11.25 -8.65 1.09
C TYR A 90 -11.04 -10.16 0.78
#